data_870eee432d66bbd8af4293a16f106e1d
#
_entry.id   870eee432d66bbd8af4293a16f106e1d
#
_cell.length_a   1.000
_cell.length_b   1.000
_cell.length_c   1.000
_cell.angle_alpha   90.00
_cell.angle_beta   90.00
_cell.angle_gamma   90.00
#
_symmetry.space_group_name_H-M   'P 1'
#
loop_
_entity.id
_entity.type
_entity.pdbx_description
1 polymer ?
#
loop_
_entity_poly.entity_id
_entity_poly.type
_entity_poly.pdbx_seq_one_letter_code
_entity_poly.pdbx_strand_id
1 'polypeptide(L)'
;MEEKTKIGIIICDRYHRCAGGKCFRSLRNREGAFSRYKDMEVEVVGYTTCDGCPGGNVEYAVEEMMGNGAKAIHLATGLVVGYPPCPHITYFYDFIKTKYGLEVVYGTHPIPQKYLTMHNKLGTWNDPTWQEIIQPTLVDEKTRLTYD
;
A
#
# COMPACT_ATOMS: atom_id res chain seq x y z
N MET A 1 7.95 -0.81 28.44
CA MET A 1 6.88 -0.39 27.49
C MET A 1 7.35 -0.63 26.09
N GLU A 2 6.57 -1.38 25.35
CA GLU A 2 6.87 -1.55 23.94
C GLU A 2 6.54 -0.27 23.18
N GLU A 3 7.47 0.15 22.35
CA GLU A 3 7.27 1.28 21.47
C GLU A 3 6.40 0.85 20.29
N LYS A 4 5.39 1.66 19.96
CA LYS A 4 4.56 1.39 18.80
C LYS A 4 5.33 1.65 17.51
N THR A 5 5.15 0.76 16.53
CA THR A 5 5.65 0.99 15.19
C THR A 5 4.69 1.96 14.50
N LYS A 6 5.18 3.11 14.12
CA LYS A 6 4.36 4.16 13.49
C LYS A 6 4.53 4.09 11.98
N ILE A 7 3.40 4.13 11.28
CA ILE A 7 3.39 4.03 9.82
C ILE A 7 2.51 5.10 9.20
N GLY A 8 2.78 5.39 7.93
CA GLY A 8 1.92 6.20 7.09
C GLY A 8 1.33 5.37 5.97
N ILE A 9 0.16 5.76 5.47
CA ILE A 9 -0.52 5.10 4.36
C ILE A 9 -0.89 6.16 3.33
N ILE A 10 -0.50 5.91 2.08
CA ILE A 10 -0.88 6.75 0.95
C ILE A 10 -1.75 5.92 0.01
N ILE A 11 -2.98 6.37 -0.23
CA ILE A 11 -3.93 5.66 -1.07
C ILE A 11 -4.09 6.35 -2.43
N CYS A 12 -4.56 5.59 -3.41
CA CYS A 12 -4.86 6.13 -4.73
C CYS A 12 -6.14 6.97 -4.67
N ASP A 13 -6.07 8.20 -5.19
CA ASP A 13 -7.21 9.10 -5.20
C ASP A 13 -8.34 8.61 -6.12
N ARG A 14 -8.06 7.66 -7.02
CA ARG A 14 -9.05 7.09 -7.92
C ARG A 14 -9.73 5.83 -7.36
N TYR A 15 -9.10 5.14 -6.41
CA TYR A 15 -9.54 3.83 -5.92
C TYR A 15 -9.58 3.82 -4.40
N HIS A 16 -10.51 4.62 -3.84
CA HIS A 16 -10.67 4.72 -2.38
C HIS A 16 -12.14 4.67 -1.94
N ARG A 17 -12.97 4.00 -2.72
CA ARG A 17 -14.42 3.92 -2.44
C ARG A 17 -14.77 3.20 -1.15
N CYS A 18 -13.85 2.37 -0.64
CA CYS A 18 -14.06 1.70 0.65
C CYS A 18 -13.78 2.61 1.84
N ALA A 19 -13.48 3.89 1.61
CA ALA A 19 -13.13 4.86 2.66
C ALA A 19 -11.96 4.38 3.54
N GLY A 20 -11.02 3.63 2.94
CA GLY A 20 -9.90 3.06 3.68
C GLY A 20 -10.26 1.81 4.48
N GLY A 21 -11.52 1.36 4.42
CA GLY A 21 -11.99 0.25 5.24
C GLY A 21 -11.21 -1.03 5.03
N LYS A 22 -10.85 -1.34 3.80
CA LYS A 22 -10.07 -2.56 3.52
C LYS A 22 -8.65 -2.45 4.09
N CYS A 23 -8.02 -1.28 3.96
CA CYS A 23 -6.69 -1.05 4.54
C CYS A 23 -6.72 -1.23 6.06
N PHE A 24 -7.68 -0.60 6.73
CA PHE A 24 -7.75 -0.66 8.19
C PHE A 24 -8.19 -2.04 8.69
N ARG A 25 -9.07 -2.73 7.94
CA ARG A 25 -9.42 -4.12 8.28
C ARG A 25 -8.19 -5.02 8.20
N SER A 26 -7.40 -4.90 7.14
CA SER A 26 -6.20 -5.71 6.97
C SER A 26 -5.15 -5.38 8.02
N LEU A 27 -5.05 -4.13 8.44
CA LEU A 27 -4.14 -3.76 9.53
C LEU A 27 -4.58 -4.41 10.85
N ARG A 28 -5.86 -4.32 11.18
CA ARG A 28 -6.39 -4.95 12.39
C ARG A 28 -6.14 -6.46 12.40
N ASN A 29 -6.33 -7.11 11.26
CA ASN A 29 -6.19 -8.56 11.13
C ASN A 29 -4.76 -8.99 10.79
N ARG A 30 -3.84 -8.07 10.56
CA ARG A 30 -2.46 -8.34 10.13
C ARG A 30 -2.42 -9.20 8.88
N GLU A 31 -3.16 -8.78 7.86
CA GLU A 31 -3.24 -9.46 6.56
C GLU A 31 -2.57 -8.65 5.45
N GLY A 32 -2.25 -9.30 4.35
CA GLY A 32 -1.58 -8.65 3.22
C GLY A 32 -0.20 -8.13 3.61
N ALA A 33 0.09 -6.90 3.21
CA ALA A 33 1.38 -6.29 3.54
C ALA A 33 1.54 -6.03 5.05
N PHE A 34 0.44 -6.00 5.80
CA PHE A 34 0.49 -5.79 7.24
C PHE A 34 0.83 -7.05 8.04
N SER A 35 0.93 -8.21 7.39
CA SER A 35 1.38 -9.44 8.06
C SER A 35 2.79 -9.30 8.63
N ARG A 36 3.59 -8.38 8.09
CA ARG A 36 4.92 -8.07 8.59
C ARG A 36 4.92 -7.51 10.01
N TYR A 37 3.77 -7.02 10.47
CA TYR A 37 3.62 -6.45 11.82
C TYR A 37 2.92 -7.40 12.79
N LYS A 38 2.91 -8.70 12.48
CA LYS A 38 2.30 -9.69 13.35
C LYS A 38 2.92 -9.59 14.75
N ASP A 39 2.06 -9.61 15.76
CA ASP A 39 2.45 -9.51 17.17
C ASP A 39 3.13 -8.18 17.54
N MET A 40 3.05 -7.18 16.68
CA MET A 40 3.59 -5.84 16.94
C MET A 40 2.47 -4.84 17.14
N GLU A 41 2.71 -3.85 17.99
CA GLU A 41 1.82 -2.70 18.08
C GLU A 41 2.10 -1.73 16.95
N VAL A 42 1.05 -1.28 16.26
CA VAL A 42 1.16 -0.39 15.11
C VAL A 42 0.21 0.79 15.30
N GLU A 43 0.72 1.97 15.01
CA GLU A 43 -0.06 3.20 15.01
C GLU A 43 0.04 3.85 13.63
N VAL A 44 -1.10 4.18 13.04
CA VAL A 44 -1.14 4.95 11.79
C VAL A 44 -1.04 6.42 12.15
N VAL A 45 0.04 7.06 11.77
CA VAL A 45 0.29 8.48 12.09
C VAL A 45 0.08 9.40 10.89
N GLY A 46 -0.31 8.84 9.75
CA GLY A 46 -0.66 9.61 8.57
C GLY A 46 -1.42 8.77 7.59
N TYR A 47 -2.44 9.36 6.96
CA TYR A 47 -3.28 8.69 5.96
C TYR A 47 -3.78 9.75 5.00
N THR A 48 -3.42 9.60 3.74
CA THR A 48 -3.84 10.56 2.71
C THR A 48 -3.84 9.92 1.33
N THR A 49 -4.32 10.66 0.34
CA THR A 49 -4.28 10.24 -1.05
C THR A 49 -3.10 10.87 -1.77
N CYS A 50 -2.85 10.39 -3.00
CA CYS A 50 -1.88 10.99 -3.91
C CYS A 50 -2.36 12.31 -4.51
N ASP A 51 -3.60 12.70 -4.23
CA ASP A 51 -4.27 13.91 -4.74
C ASP A 51 -4.46 13.87 -6.27
N GLY A 52 -4.53 12.68 -6.85
CA GLY A 52 -4.73 12.49 -8.28
C GLY A 52 -3.43 12.50 -9.08
N CYS A 53 -3.48 11.87 -10.25
CA CYS A 53 -2.30 11.78 -11.09
C CYS A 53 -1.84 13.16 -11.56
N PRO A 54 -0.53 13.39 -11.59
CA PRO A 54 0.60 12.49 -11.39
C PRO A 54 0.99 12.22 -9.93
N GLY A 55 0.22 12.68 -8.95
CA GLY A 55 0.42 12.31 -7.56
C GLY A 55 1.41 13.19 -6.78
N GLY A 56 1.43 14.48 -7.07
CA GLY A 56 2.36 15.41 -6.44
C GLY A 56 2.28 15.44 -4.92
N ASN A 57 1.12 15.14 -4.35
CA ASN A 57 0.98 15.14 -2.89
C ASN A 57 1.85 14.09 -2.20
N VAL A 58 2.23 13.03 -2.91
CA VAL A 58 3.12 12.00 -2.36
C VAL A 58 4.46 12.59 -1.95
N GLU A 59 4.92 13.61 -2.66
CA GLU A 59 6.21 14.25 -2.37
C GLU A 59 6.19 15.06 -1.06
N TYR A 60 5.02 15.53 -0.64
CA TYR A 60 4.87 16.39 0.55
C TYR A 60 4.34 15.64 1.77
N ALA A 61 3.39 14.74 1.56
CA ALA A 61 2.67 14.09 2.65
C ALA A 61 3.59 13.33 3.62
N VAL A 62 4.64 12.74 3.08
CA VAL A 62 5.58 11.93 3.87
C VAL A 62 6.32 12.77 4.90
N GLU A 63 6.59 14.03 4.60
CA GLU A 63 7.28 14.91 5.54
C GLU A 63 6.50 15.05 6.84
N GLU A 64 5.20 15.27 6.76
CA GLU A 64 4.33 15.36 7.93
C GLU A 64 4.25 14.01 8.67
N MET A 65 4.11 12.93 7.92
CA MET A 65 4.07 11.58 8.50
C MET A 65 5.36 11.28 9.27
N MET A 66 6.50 11.62 8.67
CA MET A 66 7.81 11.43 9.29
C MET A 66 7.94 12.29 10.55
N GLY A 67 7.43 13.53 10.52
CA GLY A 67 7.41 14.43 11.66
C GLY A 67 6.61 13.85 12.83
N ASN A 68 5.60 13.03 12.54
CA ASN A 68 4.79 12.34 13.54
C ASN A 68 5.36 10.98 13.92
N GLY A 69 6.55 10.65 13.43
CA GLY A 69 7.28 9.46 13.85
C GLY A 69 7.16 8.25 12.94
N ALA A 70 6.59 8.40 11.74
CA ALA A 70 6.48 7.27 10.81
C ALA A 70 7.86 6.69 10.49
N LYS A 71 7.95 5.36 10.52
CA LYS A 71 9.16 4.62 10.16
C LYS A 71 9.00 3.89 8.82
N ALA A 72 7.77 3.66 8.38
CA ALA A 72 7.47 3.02 7.12
C ALA A 72 6.27 3.69 6.47
N ILE A 73 6.29 3.72 5.14
CA ILE A 73 5.19 4.26 4.34
C ILE A 73 4.64 3.13 3.48
N HIS A 74 3.35 2.89 3.58
CA HIS A 74 2.65 1.92 2.74
C HIS A 74 2.01 2.63 1.55
N LEU A 75 2.37 2.19 0.35
CA LEU A 75 1.70 2.58 -0.87
C LEU A 75 0.55 1.60 -1.06
N ALA A 76 -0.68 2.07 -0.85
CA ALA A 76 -1.85 1.19 -0.69
C ALA A 76 -2.11 0.29 -1.90
N THR A 77 -2.81 -0.80 -1.65
CA THR A 77 -3.14 -1.80 -2.67
C THR A 77 -3.93 -1.20 -3.84
N GLY A 78 -4.71 -0.15 -3.61
CA GLY A 78 -5.40 0.56 -4.70
C GLY A 78 -4.47 1.09 -5.77
N LEU A 79 -3.23 1.45 -5.42
CA LEU A 79 -2.21 1.87 -6.39
C LEU A 79 -1.73 0.67 -7.24
N VAL A 80 -1.86 -0.53 -6.72
CA VAL A 80 -1.37 -1.76 -7.36
C VAL A 80 -2.42 -2.39 -8.27
N VAL A 81 -3.69 -2.36 -7.87
CA VAL A 81 -4.75 -3.12 -8.53
C VAL A 81 -5.62 -2.32 -9.50
N GLY A 82 -5.36 -1.03 -9.67
CA GLY A 82 -6.17 -0.18 -10.54
C GLY A 82 -6.13 -0.58 -12.01
N TYR A 83 -6.98 0.05 -12.80
CA TYR A 83 -7.06 -0.14 -14.26
C TYR A 83 -6.80 1.19 -14.97
N PRO A 84 -5.57 1.50 -15.38
CA PRO A 84 -4.34 0.73 -15.13
C PRO A 84 -3.87 0.88 -13.68
N PRO A 85 -2.95 0.02 -13.24
CA PRO A 85 -2.25 0.25 -11.97
C PRO A 85 -1.49 1.57 -12.03
N CYS A 86 -1.15 2.13 -10.88
CA CYS A 86 -0.48 3.41 -10.85
C CYS A 86 0.86 3.37 -11.61
N PRO A 87 1.00 4.13 -12.71
CA PRO A 87 2.25 4.14 -13.48
C PRO A 87 3.38 4.86 -12.76
N HIS A 88 3.08 5.56 -11.66
CA HIS A 88 4.05 6.34 -10.90
C HIS A 88 4.51 5.64 -9.62
N ILE A 89 4.05 4.40 -9.36
CA ILE A 89 4.29 3.76 -8.07
C ILE A 89 5.78 3.54 -7.78
N THR A 90 6.58 3.19 -8.78
CA THR A 90 8.01 3.02 -8.59
C THR A 90 8.71 4.34 -8.33
N TYR A 91 8.24 5.41 -8.97
CA TYR A 91 8.75 6.75 -8.69
C TYR A 91 8.46 7.14 -7.23
N PHE A 92 7.25 6.90 -6.75
CA PHE A 92 6.89 7.19 -5.36
C PHE A 92 7.78 6.41 -4.39
N TYR A 93 7.96 5.13 -4.67
CA TYR A 93 8.82 4.27 -3.86
C TYR A 93 10.24 4.84 -3.77
N ASP A 94 10.84 5.10 -4.91
CA ASP A 94 12.22 5.59 -4.96
C ASP A 94 12.36 6.99 -4.35
N PHE A 95 11.40 7.86 -4.60
CA PHE A 95 11.42 9.21 -4.06
C PHE A 95 11.38 9.21 -2.54
N ILE A 96 10.43 8.48 -1.95
CA ILE A 96 10.27 8.42 -0.49
C ILE A 96 11.52 7.81 0.14
N LYS A 97 11.99 6.72 -0.41
CA LYS A 97 13.15 6.02 0.12
C LYS A 97 14.41 6.88 0.06
N THR A 98 14.63 7.55 -1.05
CA THR A 98 15.83 8.37 -1.28
C THR A 98 15.77 9.69 -0.51
N LYS A 99 14.65 10.39 -0.59
CA LYS A 99 14.50 11.72 0.02
C LYS A 99 14.39 11.64 1.54
N TYR A 100 13.64 10.70 2.07
CA TYR A 100 13.31 10.64 3.50
C TYR A 100 14.02 9.50 4.23
N GLY A 101 14.60 8.55 3.52
CA GLY A 101 15.29 7.44 4.15
C GLY A 101 14.38 6.46 4.87
N LEU A 102 13.07 6.48 4.57
CA LEU A 102 12.10 5.62 5.21
C LEU A 102 11.95 4.29 4.46
N GLU A 103 11.51 3.28 5.19
CA GLU A 103 11.09 2.04 4.56
C GLU A 103 9.81 2.28 3.78
N VAL A 104 9.73 1.76 2.56
CA VAL A 104 8.54 1.85 1.73
C VAL A 104 8.04 0.45 1.44
N VAL A 105 6.75 0.24 1.60
CA VAL A 105 6.12 -1.07 1.40
C VAL A 105 5.05 -0.95 0.33
N TYR A 106 5.10 -1.84 -0.65
CA TYR A 106 4.04 -1.94 -1.65
C TYR A 106 2.83 -2.65 -1.04
N GLY A 107 1.70 -1.93 -1.02
CA GLY A 107 0.44 -2.52 -0.63
C GLY A 107 0.05 -2.36 0.83
N THR A 108 -1.21 -2.63 1.06
CA THR A 108 -1.87 -2.65 2.36
C THR A 108 -2.65 -3.96 2.50
N HIS A 109 -3.91 -3.98 2.04
CA HIS A 109 -4.74 -5.19 2.12
C HIS A 109 -4.36 -6.20 1.04
N PRO A 110 -4.73 -7.48 1.23
CA PRO A 110 -4.55 -8.50 0.18
C PRO A 110 -5.19 -8.07 -1.14
N ILE A 111 -4.59 -8.48 -2.23
CA ILE A 111 -5.16 -8.25 -3.57
C ILE A 111 -6.48 -9.00 -3.65
N PRO A 112 -7.61 -8.30 -3.90
CA PRO A 112 -8.87 -9.02 -4.11
C PRO A 112 -8.76 -10.00 -5.27
N GLN A 113 -9.36 -11.19 -5.11
CA GLN A 113 -9.24 -12.26 -6.11
C GLN A 113 -9.71 -11.81 -7.50
N LYS A 114 -10.76 -11.02 -7.56
CA LYS A 114 -11.28 -10.52 -8.85
C LYS A 114 -10.24 -9.67 -9.60
N TYR A 115 -9.44 -8.91 -8.89
CA TYR A 115 -8.39 -8.10 -9.53
C TYR A 115 -7.22 -8.96 -10.00
N LEU A 116 -6.83 -9.95 -9.21
CA LEU A 116 -5.79 -10.89 -9.64
C LEU A 116 -6.19 -11.61 -10.92
N THR A 117 -7.42 -12.12 -10.96
CA THR A 117 -7.95 -12.80 -12.12
C THR A 117 -7.92 -11.90 -13.35
N MET A 118 -8.36 -10.64 -13.20
CA MET A 118 -8.42 -9.71 -14.33
C MET A 118 -7.02 -9.31 -14.81
N HIS A 119 -6.11 -8.97 -13.90
CA HIS A 119 -4.76 -8.58 -14.31
C HIS A 119 -3.98 -9.74 -14.93
N ASN A 120 -4.19 -10.96 -14.46
CA ASN A 120 -3.58 -12.14 -15.09
C ASN A 120 -4.11 -12.33 -16.50
N LYS A 121 -5.40 -12.13 -16.72
CA LYS A 121 -6.01 -12.20 -18.04
C LYS A 121 -5.47 -11.13 -18.98
N LEU A 122 -5.30 -9.92 -18.48
CA LEU A 122 -4.82 -8.79 -19.28
C LEU A 122 -3.30 -8.78 -19.45
N GLY A 123 -2.57 -9.54 -18.64
CA GLY A 123 -1.11 -9.54 -18.67
C GLY A 123 -0.49 -8.28 -18.07
N THR A 124 -1.24 -7.53 -17.28
CA THR A 124 -0.82 -6.23 -16.76
C THR A 124 0.40 -6.31 -15.86
N TRP A 125 0.54 -7.38 -15.08
CA TRP A 125 1.60 -7.54 -14.10
C TRP A 125 2.70 -8.52 -14.54
N ASN A 126 2.83 -8.78 -15.85
CA ASN A 126 3.72 -9.84 -16.34
C ASN A 126 5.22 -9.51 -16.24
N ASP A 127 5.59 -8.23 -16.14
CA ASP A 127 7.01 -7.90 -16.08
C ASP A 127 7.59 -8.11 -14.66
N PRO A 128 8.93 -8.27 -14.55
CA PRO A 128 9.56 -8.55 -13.25
C PRO A 128 9.30 -7.48 -12.18
N THR A 129 9.21 -6.21 -12.57
CA THR A 129 8.97 -5.11 -11.63
C THR A 129 7.61 -5.28 -10.96
N TRP A 130 6.55 -5.54 -11.75
CA TRP A 130 5.22 -5.74 -11.19
C TRP A 130 5.11 -7.04 -10.40
N GLN A 131 5.84 -8.09 -10.79
CA GLN A 131 5.87 -9.31 -10.01
C GLN A 131 6.44 -9.07 -8.61
N GLU A 132 7.42 -8.19 -8.49
CA GLU A 132 7.96 -7.80 -7.18
C GLU A 132 6.95 -6.95 -6.39
N ILE A 133 6.31 -5.97 -7.06
CA ILE A 133 5.37 -5.05 -6.41
C ILE A 133 4.19 -5.80 -5.79
N ILE A 134 3.67 -6.82 -6.45
CA ILE A 134 2.48 -7.52 -5.96
C ILE A 134 2.76 -8.53 -4.84
N GLN A 135 4.03 -8.89 -4.61
CA GLN A 135 4.37 -9.96 -3.65
C GLN A 135 3.81 -9.76 -2.25
N PRO A 136 3.94 -8.58 -1.62
CA PRO A 136 3.45 -8.42 -0.24
C PRO A 136 1.95 -8.67 -0.07
N THR A 137 1.18 -8.53 -1.13
CA THR A 137 -0.28 -8.58 -1.07
C THR A 137 -0.89 -9.75 -1.84
N LEU A 138 -0.08 -10.63 -2.43
CA LEU A 138 -0.62 -11.81 -3.11
C LEU A 138 -1.39 -12.73 -2.17
N VAL A 139 -0.78 -13.17 -1.12
CA VAL A 139 -1.30 -14.08 -0.10
C VAL A 139 -2.04 -15.31 -0.69
N ASP A 140 -2.80 -16.05 0.11
CA ASP A 140 -3.56 -17.20 -0.36
C ASP A 140 -4.92 -16.80 -0.93
N GLU A 141 -5.46 -17.65 -1.79
CA GLU A 141 -6.74 -17.38 -2.47
C GLU A 141 -7.88 -17.20 -1.50
N LYS A 142 -7.94 -18.01 -0.44
CA LYS A 142 -9.01 -17.91 0.56
C LYS A 142 -9.06 -16.51 1.17
N THR A 143 -7.92 -15.96 1.51
CA THR A 143 -7.81 -14.62 2.06
C THR A 143 -8.15 -13.57 1.00
N ARG A 144 -7.65 -13.73 -0.23
CA ARG A 144 -7.98 -12.78 -1.31
C ARG A 144 -9.48 -12.70 -1.57
N LEU A 145 -10.18 -13.82 -1.50
CA LEU A 145 -11.63 -13.85 -1.70
C LEU A 145 -12.39 -13.02 -0.67
N THR A 146 -11.88 -12.91 0.54
CA THR A 146 -12.52 -12.11 1.60
C THR A 146 -12.42 -10.60 1.32
N TYR A 147 -11.62 -10.20 0.35
CA TYR A 147 -11.44 -8.79 -0.03
C TYR A 147 -12.13 -8.45 -1.35
N ASP A 148 -12.82 -9.38 -1.97
CA ASP A 148 -13.66 -9.09 -3.15
C ASP A 148 -14.90 -8.22 -2.78
#